data_89899bb456a3fe12103d2089114c3f37
#
_entry.id   89899bb456a3fe12103d2089114c3f37
#
_cell.length_a   1.000
_cell.length_b   1.000
_cell.length_c   1.000
_cell.angle_alpha   90.00
_cell.angle_beta   90.00
_cell.angle_gamma   90.00
#
_symmetry.space_group_name_H-M   'P 1'
#
loop_
_entity.id
_entity.type
_entity.pdbx_description
1 polymer ?
#
loop_
_entity_poly.entity_id
_entity_poly.type
_entity_poly.pdbx_seq_one_letter_code
_entity_poly.pdbx_strand_id
1 'polypeptide(L)'
;LEGTTYMVKNLGISIALAICVIALMMALLFKSSRMVGIALLPNLFPLLFTAGFMGWLGIPIKPSTILVFSIAFGISVDDTIHFLAKYRQELNFKAWNIKHSVMLALKETGVSMMYTSIVLFFGFLMFAMSEFEGTRYLGLLVSITLGVAMFTNLLLLPSLLLAFEKSLTTQSFSEPFFSILDEEEDIELEELEIQKGFSPGKG
;
A
#
# COMPACT_ATOMS: atom_id res chain seq x y z
N LEU A 1 18.70 30.89 -5.86
CA LEU A 1 17.26 30.88 -6.17
C LEU A 1 16.93 29.95 -7.36
N GLU A 2 17.70 29.98 -8.46
CA GLU A 2 17.44 29.13 -9.63
C GLU A 2 17.59 27.63 -9.34
N GLY A 3 18.60 27.22 -8.57
CA GLY A 3 18.81 25.81 -8.22
C GLY A 3 17.69 25.21 -7.38
N THR A 4 17.13 25.96 -6.44
CA THR A 4 16.02 25.50 -5.59
C THR A 4 14.73 25.36 -6.42
N THR A 5 14.46 26.33 -7.30
CA THR A 5 13.30 26.27 -8.19
C THR A 5 13.39 25.09 -9.16
N TYR A 6 14.56 24.80 -9.68
CA TYR A 6 14.81 23.63 -10.52
C TYR A 6 14.56 22.32 -9.78
N MET A 7 15.06 22.20 -8.53
CA MET A 7 14.84 21.02 -7.68
C MET A 7 13.35 20.80 -7.38
N VAL A 8 12.62 21.86 -6.99
CA VAL A 8 11.19 21.78 -6.70
C VAL A 8 10.40 21.35 -7.93
N LYS A 9 10.72 21.93 -9.10
CA LYS A 9 10.06 21.56 -10.37
C LYS A 9 10.31 20.10 -10.72
N ASN A 10 11.55 19.62 -10.63
CA ASN A 10 11.89 18.24 -10.93
C ASN A 10 11.27 17.26 -9.91
N LEU A 11 11.21 17.63 -8.62
CA LEU A 11 10.48 16.86 -7.61
C LEU A 11 9.01 16.71 -7.99
N GLY A 12 8.35 17.82 -8.35
CA GLY A 12 6.95 17.79 -8.78
C GLY A 12 6.72 16.87 -9.99
N ILE A 13 7.59 16.97 -11.00
CA ILE A 13 7.53 16.11 -12.19
C ILE A 13 7.76 14.64 -11.82
N SER A 14 8.74 14.35 -10.97
CA SER A 14 9.05 12.97 -10.55
C SER A 14 7.92 12.34 -9.76
N ILE A 15 7.30 13.08 -8.84
CA ILE A 15 6.15 12.61 -8.06
C ILE A 15 4.94 12.41 -8.98
N ALA A 16 4.67 13.33 -9.90
CA ALA A 16 3.58 13.19 -10.85
C ALA A 16 3.76 11.97 -11.76
N LEU A 17 4.98 11.73 -12.24
CA LEU A 17 5.32 10.54 -13.03
C LEU A 17 5.14 9.26 -12.21
N ALA A 18 5.62 9.23 -10.96
CA ALA A 18 5.47 8.09 -10.06
C ALA A 18 3.99 7.80 -9.80
N ILE A 19 3.18 8.81 -9.50
CA ILE A 19 1.73 8.66 -9.32
C ILE A 19 1.08 8.10 -10.60
N CYS A 20 1.46 8.60 -11.77
CA CYS A 20 0.93 8.13 -13.05
C CYS A 20 1.25 6.65 -13.31
N VAL A 21 2.51 6.24 -13.07
CA VAL A 21 2.94 4.84 -13.24
C VAL A 21 2.21 3.93 -12.26
N ILE A 22 2.12 4.32 -10.99
CA ILE A 22 1.43 3.54 -9.95
C ILE A 22 -0.07 3.48 -10.23
N ALA A 23 -0.70 4.58 -10.63
CA ALA A 23 -2.10 4.60 -11.03
C ALA A 23 -2.37 3.67 -12.22
N LEU A 24 -1.45 3.65 -13.19
CA LEU A 24 -1.53 2.74 -14.34
C LEU A 24 -1.41 1.29 -13.90
N MET A 25 -0.42 0.95 -13.07
CA MET A 25 -0.27 -0.40 -12.53
C MET A 25 -1.50 -0.84 -11.73
N MET A 26 -2.01 0.03 -10.85
CA MET A 26 -3.23 -0.25 -10.10
C MET A 26 -4.46 -0.38 -11.01
N ALA A 27 -4.58 0.44 -12.05
CA ALA A 27 -5.67 0.33 -13.01
C ALA A 27 -5.66 -0.99 -13.76
N LEU A 28 -4.46 -1.49 -14.13
CA LEU A 28 -4.28 -2.81 -14.74
C LEU A 28 -4.63 -3.93 -13.76
N LEU A 29 -4.18 -3.80 -12.51
CA LEU A 29 -4.38 -4.81 -11.48
C LEU A 29 -5.85 -4.93 -11.05
N PHE A 30 -6.53 -3.80 -10.84
CA PHE A 30 -7.89 -3.77 -10.30
C PHE A 30 -8.98 -3.57 -11.36
N LYS A 31 -8.63 -3.29 -12.61
CA LYS A 31 -9.56 -3.01 -13.73
C LYS A 31 -10.67 -2.00 -13.37
N SER A 32 -10.42 -1.12 -12.39
CA SER A 32 -11.40 -0.15 -11.88
C SER A 32 -10.73 1.18 -11.54
N SER A 33 -11.07 2.24 -12.29
CA SER A 33 -10.54 3.59 -12.04
C SER A 33 -10.96 4.17 -10.68
N ARG A 34 -12.13 3.79 -10.19
CA ARG A 34 -12.61 4.21 -8.85
C ARG A 34 -11.75 3.65 -7.74
N MET A 35 -11.35 2.38 -7.87
CA MET A 35 -10.47 1.71 -6.91
C MET A 35 -9.08 2.36 -6.88
N VAL A 36 -8.56 2.77 -8.03
CA VAL A 36 -7.30 3.52 -8.13
C VAL A 36 -7.38 4.84 -7.34
N GLY A 37 -8.48 5.60 -7.48
CA GLY A 37 -8.68 6.84 -6.73
C GLY A 37 -8.72 6.62 -5.21
N ILE A 38 -9.46 5.59 -4.76
CA ILE A 38 -9.55 5.22 -3.34
C ILE A 38 -8.19 4.77 -2.79
N ALA A 39 -7.40 4.06 -3.59
CA ALA A 39 -6.08 3.59 -3.21
C ALA A 39 -5.03 4.71 -3.14
N LEU A 40 -5.09 5.68 -4.05
CA LEU A 40 -4.11 6.77 -4.09
C LEU A 40 -4.31 7.80 -2.96
N LEU A 41 -5.55 8.04 -2.53
CA LEU A 41 -5.86 9.07 -1.55
C LEU A 41 -5.13 8.84 -0.20
N PRO A 42 -5.14 7.64 0.41
CA PRO A 42 -4.39 7.36 1.63
C PRO A 42 -2.88 7.57 1.48
N ASN A 43 -2.34 7.29 0.28
CA ASN A 43 -0.90 7.41 0.02
C ASN A 43 -0.43 8.86 -0.19
N LEU A 44 -1.30 9.73 -0.68
CA LEU A 44 -0.99 11.15 -0.84
C LEU A 44 -1.00 11.91 0.50
N PHE A 45 -1.84 11.49 1.44
CA PHE A 45 -1.99 12.18 2.72
C PHE A 45 -0.68 12.27 3.53
N PRO A 46 0.10 11.19 3.73
CA PRO A 46 1.40 11.25 4.43
C PRO A 46 2.40 12.19 3.74
N LEU A 47 2.41 12.24 2.41
CA LEU A 47 3.30 13.12 1.65
C LEU A 47 2.94 14.60 1.87
N LEU A 48 1.65 14.93 1.80
CA LEU A 48 1.17 16.29 2.05
C LEU A 48 1.45 16.72 3.49
N PHE A 49 1.23 15.80 4.45
CA PHE A 49 1.56 16.03 5.86
C PHE A 49 3.06 16.35 6.03
N THR A 50 3.94 15.54 5.42
CA THR A 50 5.38 15.73 5.50
C THR A 50 5.84 17.03 4.84
N ALA A 51 5.26 17.36 3.68
CA ALA A 51 5.54 18.65 3.02
C ALA A 51 5.14 19.84 3.91
N GLY A 52 3.96 19.78 4.53
CA GLY A 52 3.51 20.80 5.48
C GLY A 52 4.39 20.88 6.73
N PHE A 53 4.80 19.72 7.28
CA PHE A 53 5.67 19.63 8.43
C PHE A 53 7.07 20.22 8.15
N MET A 54 7.65 19.92 6.96
CA MET A 54 8.89 20.52 6.50
C MET A 54 8.77 22.05 6.40
N GLY A 55 7.69 22.54 5.82
CA GLY A 55 7.42 23.97 5.72
C GLY A 55 7.32 24.66 7.09
N TRP A 56 6.65 24.01 8.04
CA TRP A 56 6.49 24.52 9.40
C TRP A 56 7.83 24.59 10.18
N LEU A 57 8.67 23.59 10.02
CA LEU A 57 10.00 23.52 10.65
C LEU A 57 11.07 24.33 9.89
N GLY A 58 10.77 24.91 8.74
CA GLY A 58 11.72 25.62 7.90
C GLY A 58 12.82 24.73 7.32
N ILE A 59 12.55 23.42 7.14
CA ILE A 59 13.52 22.48 6.57
C ILE A 59 13.64 22.72 5.07
N PRO A 60 14.85 23.07 4.57
CA PRO A 60 15.04 23.40 3.16
C PRO A 60 14.91 22.17 2.28
N ILE A 61 14.45 22.38 1.05
CA ILE A 61 14.41 21.35 0.02
C ILE A 61 15.83 21.10 -0.48
N LYS A 62 16.40 19.95 -0.09
CA LYS A 62 17.72 19.45 -0.50
C LYS A 62 17.54 18.10 -1.21
N PRO A 63 18.52 17.58 -1.95
CA PRO A 63 18.44 16.26 -2.56
C PRO A 63 18.05 15.15 -1.57
N SER A 64 18.56 15.20 -0.34
CA SER A 64 18.23 14.25 0.73
C SER A 64 16.74 14.31 1.15
N THR A 65 16.15 15.52 1.23
CA THR A 65 14.74 15.68 1.59
C THR A 65 13.80 15.31 0.44
N ILE A 66 14.26 15.42 -0.82
CA ILE A 66 13.53 14.91 -1.99
C ILE A 66 13.39 13.40 -1.95
N LEU A 67 14.44 12.68 -1.53
CA LEU A 67 14.40 11.21 -1.40
C LEU A 67 13.35 10.75 -0.40
N VAL A 68 13.03 11.54 0.63
CA VAL A 68 11.98 11.24 1.60
C VAL A 68 10.64 10.94 0.90
N PHE A 69 10.25 11.81 -0.03
CA PHE A 69 8.97 11.65 -0.74
C PHE A 69 8.94 10.38 -1.58
N SER A 70 10.03 10.07 -2.28
CA SER A 70 10.12 8.89 -3.12
C SER A 70 10.10 7.59 -2.30
N ILE A 71 10.88 7.53 -1.22
CA ILE A 71 10.97 6.35 -0.33
C ILE A 71 9.63 6.12 0.37
N ALA A 72 9.12 7.15 1.03
CA ALA A 72 7.88 7.03 1.80
C ALA A 72 6.67 6.71 0.91
N PHE A 73 6.58 7.31 -0.28
CA PHE A 73 5.53 7.02 -1.23
C PHE A 73 5.58 5.58 -1.72
N GLY A 74 6.78 5.09 -2.10
CA GLY A 74 6.95 3.71 -2.55
C GLY A 74 6.51 2.70 -1.50
N ILE A 75 6.94 2.86 -0.25
CA ILE A 75 6.56 1.97 0.86
C ILE A 75 5.06 2.04 1.16
N SER A 76 4.48 3.24 1.21
CA SER A 76 3.05 3.41 1.50
C SER A 76 2.16 2.79 0.42
N VAL A 77 2.57 2.90 -0.85
CA VAL A 77 1.85 2.28 -1.98
C VAL A 77 1.93 0.76 -1.93
N ASP A 78 3.08 0.19 -1.57
CA ASP A 78 3.26 -1.25 -1.43
C ASP A 78 2.28 -1.82 -0.41
N ASP A 79 2.19 -1.24 0.78
CA ASP A 79 1.22 -1.59 1.81
C ASP A 79 -0.23 -1.55 1.28
N THR A 80 -0.57 -0.51 0.53
CA THR A 80 -1.90 -0.35 -0.06
C THR A 80 -2.21 -1.44 -1.09
N ILE A 81 -1.25 -1.79 -1.94
CA ILE A 81 -1.41 -2.85 -2.95
C ILE A 81 -1.66 -4.20 -2.27
N HIS A 82 -0.87 -4.54 -1.26
CA HIS A 82 -1.03 -5.79 -0.51
C HIS A 82 -2.40 -5.87 0.17
N PHE A 83 -2.84 -4.80 0.82
CA PHE A 83 -4.15 -4.75 1.43
C PHE A 83 -5.28 -4.92 0.42
N LEU A 84 -5.22 -4.21 -0.70
CA LEU A 84 -6.25 -4.26 -1.73
C LEU A 84 -6.27 -5.60 -2.48
N ALA A 85 -5.11 -6.22 -2.69
CA ALA A 85 -5.02 -7.56 -3.27
C ALA A 85 -5.74 -8.59 -2.37
N LYS A 86 -5.47 -8.56 -1.05
CA LYS A 86 -6.15 -9.42 -0.08
C LYS A 86 -7.64 -9.12 0.00
N TYR A 87 -8.02 -7.84 0.07
CA TYR A 87 -9.42 -7.43 0.04
C TYR A 87 -10.17 -7.99 -1.18
N ARG A 88 -9.55 -7.93 -2.37
CA ARG A 88 -10.13 -8.49 -3.60
C ARG A 88 -10.28 -10.00 -3.55
N GLN A 89 -9.26 -10.71 -3.05
CA GLN A 89 -9.32 -12.15 -2.83
C GLN A 89 -10.49 -12.52 -1.94
N GLU A 90 -10.62 -11.89 -0.77
CA GLU A 90 -11.70 -12.16 0.18
C GLU A 90 -13.09 -11.77 -0.35
N LEU A 91 -13.17 -10.77 -1.21
CA LEU A 91 -14.43 -10.35 -1.83
C LEU A 91 -14.99 -11.46 -2.75
N ASN A 92 -14.13 -12.15 -3.48
CA ASN A 92 -14.52 -13.28 -4.34
C ASN A 92 -15.03 -14.48 -3.52
N PHE A 93 -14.35 -14.82 -2.42
CA PHE A 93 -14.72 -15.97 -1.57
C PHE A 93 -16.00 -15.75 -0.76
N LYS A 94 -16.36 -14.52 -0.41
CA LYS A 94 -17.44 -14.18 0.54
C LYS A 94 -18.70 -13.62 -0.10
N ALA A 95 -19.02 -14.05 -1.33
CA ALA A 95 -20.25 -13.64 -2.02
C ALA A 95 -20.52 -12.12 -1.98
N TRP A 96 -19.48 -11.31 -2.20
CA TRP A 96 -19.54 -9.84 -2.30
C TRP A 96 -19.93 -9.09 -1.01
N ASN A 97 -19.68 -9.68 0.15
CA ASN A 97 -19.87 -8.98 1.42
C ASN A 97 -18.67 -8.07 1.73
N ILE A 98 -18.75 -6.82 1.26
CA ILE A 98 -17.66 -5.82 1.36
C ILE A 98 -17.21 -5.62 2.80
N LYS A 99 -18.14 -5.45 3.73
CA LYS A 99 -17.84 -5.24 5.15
C LYS A 99 -17.02 -6.40 5.73
N HIS A 100 -17.42 -7.64 5.44
CA HIS A 100 -16.71 -8.82 5.94
C HIS A 100 -15.33 -8.95 5.30
N SER A 101 -15.22 -8.74 3.98
CA SER A 101 -13.96 -8.81 3.24
C SER A 101 -12.95 -7.74 3.68
N VAL A 102 -13.40 -6.50 3.95
CA VAL A 102 -12.54 -5.44 4.49
C VAL A 102 -12.01 -5.81 5.88
N MET A 103 -12.90 -6.33 6.77
CA MET A 103 -12.49 -6.71 8.12
C MET A 103 -11.51 -7.88 8.12
N LEU A 104 -11.69 -8.85 7.22
CA LEU A 104 -10.79 -10.00 7.10
C LEU A 104 -9.44 -9.59 6.52
N ALA A 105 -9.43 -8.80 5.44
CA ALA A 105 -8.23 -8.22 4.89
C ALA A 105 -7.45 -7.41 5.95
N LEU A 106 -8.14 -6.57 6.74
CA LEU A 106 -7.52 -5.80 7.81
C LEU A 106 -6.91 -6.71 8.90
N LYS A 107 -7.59 -7.79 9.25
CA LYS A 107 -7.10 -8.73 10.26
C LYS A 107 -5.84 -9.47 9.79
N GLU A 108 -5.78 -9.87 8.52
CA GLU A 108 -4.68 -10.67 7.99
C GLU A 108 -3.49 -9.81 7.53
N THR A 109 -3.75 -8.78 6.72
CA THR A 109 -2.67 -7.92 6.19
C THR A 109 -2.32 -6.76 7.12
N GLY A 110 -3.28 -6.22 7.87
CA GLY A 110 -3.06 -5.07 8.74
C GLY A 110 -2.02 -5.33 9.84
N VAL A 111 -2.01 -6.53 10.40
CA VAL A 111 -0.99 -6.94 11.40
C VAL A 111 0.41 -6.96 10.76
N SER A 112 0.55 -7.53 9.56
CA SER A 112 1.82 -7.56 8.83
C SER A 112 2.29 -6.13 8.50
N MET A 113 1.39 -5.27 8.00
CA MET A 113 1.68 -3.86 7.71
C MET A 113 2.13 -3.08 8.95
N MET A 114 1.54 -3.36 10.12
CA MET A 114 1.98 -2.75 11.38
C MET A 114 3.42 -3.15 11.73
N TYR A 115 3.76 -4.43 11.63
CA TYR A 115 5.11 -4.91 11.94
C TYR A 115 6.15 -4.32 10.98
N THR A 116 5.89 -4.34 9.68
CA THR A 116 6.81 -3.77 8.67
C THR A 116 7.00 -2.27 8.88
N SER A 117 5.91 -1.52 9.10
CA SER A 117 5.96 -0.08 9.34
C SER A 117 6.71 0.28 10.63
N ILE A 118 6.52 -0.49 11.72
CA ILE A 118 7.26 -0.28 12.97
C ILE A 118 8.75 -0.53 12.77
N VAL A 119 9.12 -1.63 12.12
CA VAL A 119 10.53 -1.95 11.85
C VAL A 119 11.18 -0.87 10.99
N LEU A 120 10.51 -0.44 9.93
CA LEU A 120 11.00 0.62 9.05
C LEU A 120 11.07 1.98 9.78
N PHE A 121 10.07 2.32 10.60
CA PHE A 121 10.08 3.53 11.42
C PHE A 121 11.34 3.61 12.28
N PHE A 122 11.62 2.58 13.08
CA PHE A 122 12.81 2.55 13.92
C PHE A 122 14.10 2.44 13.10
N GLY A 123 14.10 1.70 11.98
CA GLY A 123 15.24 1.59 11.09
C GLY A 123 15.65 2.95 10.52
N PHE A 124 14.70 3.73 10.01
CA PHE A 124 14.98 5.08 9.51
C PHE A 124 15.26 6.08 10.64
N LEU A 125 14.66 5.90 11.82
CA LEU A 125 14.91 6.77 12.97
C LEU A 125 16.38 6.71 13.42
N MET A 126 17.07 5.59 13.22
CA MET A 126 18.50 5.48 13.50
C MET A 126 19.34 6.49 12.69
N PHE A 127 18.92 6.84 11.47
CA PHE A 127 19.59 7.86 10.67
C PHE A 127 19.44 9.28 11.26
N ALA A 128 18.44 9.52 12.10
CA ALA A 128 18.28 10.78 12.81
C ALA A 128 19.42 11.07 13.81
N MET A 129 20.17 10.02 14.21
CA MET A 129 21.37 10.15 15.06
C MET A 129 22.63 10.51 14.27
N SER A 130 22.57 10.59 12.94
CA SER A 130 23.71 10.94 12.10
C SER A 130 24.16 12.37 12.34
N GLU A 131 25.49 12.60 12.34
CA GLU A 131 26.09 13.93 12.37
C GLU A 131 25.91 14.67 11.04
N PHE A 132 25.69 13.93 9.94
CA PHE A 132 25.49 14.52 8.63
C PHE A 132 24.04 15.01 8.49
N GLU A 133 23.86 16.31 8.37
CA GLU A 133 22.57 17.00 8.37
C GLU A 133 21.57 16.41 7.35
N GLY A 134 22.03 16.10 6.13
CA GLY A 134 21.19 15.52 5.09
C GLY A 134 20.62 14.15 5.45
N THR A 135 21.43 13.27 6.04
CA THR A 135 21.04 11.93 6.51
C THR A 135 20.11 12.04 7.72
N ARG A 136 20.40 12.98 8.64
CA ARG A 136 19.58 13.23 9.81
C ARG A 136 18.15 13.65 9.44
N TYR A 137 18.01 14.64 8.54
CA TYR A 137 16.67 15.04 8.07
C TYR A 137 15.98 13.95 7.28
N LEU A 138 16.70 13.19 6.45
CA LEU A 138 16.15 12.05 5.73
C LEU A 138 15.56 11.03 6.72
N GLY A 139 16.35 10.60 7.72
CA GLY A 139 15.89 9.63 8.69
C GLY A 139 14.67 10.09 9.48
N LEU A 140 14.72 11.32 10.00
CA LEU A 140 13.62 11.89 10.78
C LEU A 140 12.33 12.01 9.96
N LEU A 141 12.42 12.60 8.76
CA LEU A 141 11.25 12.83 7.92
C LEU A 141 10.65 11.53 7.40
N VAL A 142 11.50 10.57 6.96
CA VAL A 142 10.99 9.24 6.51
C VAL A 142 10.30 8.54 7.67
N SER A 143 10.88 8.51 8.87
CA SER A 143 10.25 7.88 10.04
C SER A 143 8.89 8.48 10.34
N ILE A 144 8.78 9.80 10.41
CA ILE A 144 7.51 10.49 10.67
C ILE A 144 6.51 10.17 9.56
N THR A 145 6.93 10.23 8.30
CA THR A 145 6.05 9.95 7.15
C THR A 145 5.53 8.52 7.19
N LEU A 146 6.38 7.54 7.50
CA LEU A 146 5.99 6.13 7.62
C LEU A 146 5.03 5.90 8.80
N GLY A 147 5.24 6.59 9.93
CA GLY A 147 4.29 6.57 11.04
C GLY A 147 2.92 7.08 10.63
N VAL A 148 2.86 8.22 9.95
CA VAL A 148 1.60 8.79 9.42
C VAL A 148 0.99 7.85 8.37
N ALA A 149 1.79 7.29 7.45
CA ALA A 149 1.34 6.38 6.41
C ALA A 149 0.71 5.10 7.01
N MET A 150 1.32 4.54 8.06
CA MET A 150 0.77 3.39 8.77
C MET A 150 -0.64 3.68 9.29
N PHE A 151 -0.84 4.79 10.01
CA PHE A 151 -2.16 5.17 10.50
C PHE A 151 -3.15 5.43 9.36
N THR A 152 -2.70 6.08 8.30
CA THR A 152 -3.54 6.38 7.15
C THR A 152 -3.98 5.11 6.44
N ASN A 153 -3.08 4.17 6.19
CA ASN A 153 -3.40 2.92 5.52
C ASN A 153 -4.27 1.99 6.39
N LEU A 154 -4.08 1.97 7.71
CA LEU A 154 -4.88 1.14 8.61
C LEU A 154 -6.27 1.71 8.93
N LEU A 155 -6.45 3.02 8.89
CA LEU A 155 -7.71 3.68 9.26
C LEU A 155 -8.44 4.25 8.05
N LEU A 156 -7.75 5.05 7.23
CA LEU A 156 -8.39 5.77 6.12
C LEU A 156 -8.73 4.83 4.97
N LEU A 157 -7.85 3.92 4.59
CA LEU A 157 -8.09 3.00 3.47
C LEU A 157 -9.30 2.09 3.71
N PRO A 158 -9.44 1.36 4.85
CA PRO A 158 -10.64 0.58 5.14
C PRO A 158 -11.90 1.43 5.24
N SER A 159 -11.80 2.63 5.84
CA SER A 159 -12.93 3.55 5.96
C SER A 159 -13.44 4.04 4.61
N LEU A 160 -12.53 4.35 3.67
CA LEU A 160 -12.88 4.72 2.30
C LEU A 160 -13.56 3.57 1.56
N LEU A 161 -13.05 2.34 1.69
CA LEU A 161 -13.68 1.18 1.06
C LEU A 161 -15.11 0.96 1.57
N LEU A 162 -15.34 1.11 2.87
CA LEU A 162 -16.69 1.02 3.46
C LEU A 162 -17.60 2.18 3.05
N ALA A 163 -17.06 3.41 2.98
CA ALA A 163 -17.83 4.59 2.58
C ALA A 163 -18.29 4.52 1.11
N PHE A 164 -17.45 3.95 0.25
CA PHE A 164 -17.75 3.80 -1.19
C PHE A 164 -18.32 2.43 -1.56
N GLU A 165 -18.81 1.65 -0.61
CA GLU A 165 -19.37 0.30 -0.78
C GLU A 165 -20.30 0.21 -2.00
N LYS A 166 -21.30 1.10 -2.09
CA LYS A 166 -22.28 1.11 -3.19
C LYS A 166 -21.67 1.40 -4.57
N SER A 167 -20.53 2.10 -4.60
CA SER A 167 -19.85 2.48 -5.84
C SER A 167 -18.85 1.43 -6.32
N LEU A 168 -18.46 0.51 -5.44
CA LEU A 168 -17.46 -0.54 -5.71
C LEU A 168 -18.09 -1.86 -6.15
N THR A 169 -19.39 -2.06 -5.90
CA THR A 169 -20.15 -3.27 -6.25
C THR A 169 -20.46 -3.35 -7.75
N THR A 170 -19.45 -3.19 -8.61
CA THR A 170 -19.64 -3.33 -10.06
C THR A 170 -19.02 -4.67 -10.49
N GLN A 171 -19.76 -5.45 -11.26
CA GLN A 171 -19.40 -6.79 -11.77
C GLN A 171 -18.02 -6.88 -12.46
N SER A 172 -17.52 -5.76 -13.01
CA SER A 172 -16.20 -5.69 -13.66
C SER A 172 -15.01 -5.89 -12.70
N PHE A 173 -15.25 -5.86 -11.38
CA PHE A 173 -14.24 -6.10 -10.37
C PHE A 173 -14.11 -7.60 -10.02
N SER A 174 -15.00 -8.46 -10.53
CA SER A 174 -15.10 -9.86 -10.14
C SER A 174 -14.13 -10.83 -10.85
N GLU A 175 -13.56 -10.44 -11.99
CA GLU A 175 -12.67 -11.36 -12.71
C GLU A 175 -11.28 -11.39 -12.07
N PRO A 176 -10.81 -12.53 -11.53
CA PRO A 176 -9.47 -12.65 -10.97
C PRO A 176 -8.41 -12.55 -12.08
N PHE A 177 -7.37 -11.75 -11.83
CA PHE A 177 -6.22 -11.68 -12.74
C PHE A 177 -5.29 -12.91 -12.58
N PHE A 178 -5.45 -13.65 -11.48
CA PHE A 178 -4.68 -14.84 -11.12
C PHE A 178 -5.60 -16.06 -10.95
N SER A 179 -6.21 -16.51 -12.04
CA SER A 179 -6.90 -17.82 -12.07
C SER A 179 -5.92 -18.99 -11.95
N ILE A 180 -4.64 -18.75 -12.22
CA ILE A 180 -3.60 -19.80 -12.25
C ILE A 180 -3.26 -20.32 -10.84
N LEU A 181 -3.34 -19.45 -9.81
CA LEU A 181 -3.04 -19.88 -8.43
C LEU A 181 -4.20 -20.64 -7.78
N ASP A 182 -5.45 -20.36 -8.19
CA ASP A 182 -6.60 -21.10 -7.72
C ASP A 182 -6.65 -22.53 -8.34
N GLU A 183 -6.17 -22.69 -9.60
CA GLU A 183 -6.07 -24.00 -10.24
C GLU A 183 -5.01 -24.91 -9.59
N GLU A 184 -3.90 -24.36 -9.09
CA GLU A 184 -2.87 -25.17 -8.38
C GLU A 184 -3.38 -25.63 -7.01
N GLU A 185 -4.12 -24.79 -6.27
CA GLU A 185 -4.67 -25.15 -4.96
C GLU A 185 -5.81 -26.18 -5.09
N ASP A 186 -6.65 -26.06 -6.11
CA ASP A 186 -7.70 -27.02 -6.43
C ASP A 186 -7.13 -28.38 -6.87
N ILE A 187 -6.02 -28.40 -7.64
CA ILE A 187 -5.32 -29.61 -8.04
C ILE A 187 -4.69 -30.32 -6.82
N GLU A 188 -4.05 -29.58 -5.90
CA GLU A 188 -3.51 -30.16 -4.66
C GLU A 188 -4.63 -30.75 -3.76
N LEU A 189 -5.78 -30.10 -3.66
CA LEU A 189 -6.91 -30.59 -2.89
C LEU A 189 -7.53 -31.85 -3.52
N GLU A 190 -7.64 -31.89 -4.85
CA GLU A 190 -8.14 -33.05 -5.57
C GLU A 190 -7.20 -34.26 -5.46
N GLU A 191 -5.86 -34.04 -5.53
CA GLU A 191 -4.86 -35.08 -5.29
C GLU A 191 -4.91 -35.63 -3.85
N LEU A 192 -5.14 -34.77 -2.84
CA LEU A 192 -5.29 -35.17 -1.45
C LEU A 192 -6.58 -35.97 -1.19
N GLU A 193 -7.67 -35.65 -1.89
CA GLU A 193 -8.92 -36.42 -1.82
C GLU A 193 -8.77 -37.80 -2.50
N ILE A 194 -8.08 -37.86 -3.63
CA ILE A 194 -7.80 -39.15 -4.32
C ILE A 194 -6.94 -40.05 -3.43
N GLN A 195 -5.91 -39.51 -2.76
CA GLN A 195 -5.08 -40.28 -1.83
C GLN A 195 -5.86 -40.78 -0.61
N LYS A 196 -6.84 -40.03 -0.08
CA LYS A 196 -7.71 -40.47 1.01
C LYS A 196 -8.73 -41.52 0.58
N GLY A 197 -9.19 -41.45 -0.66
CA GLY A 197 -10.11 -42.45 -1.24
C GLY A 197 -9.45 -43.79 -1.52
N PHE A 198 -8.13 -43.86 -1.63
CA PHE A 198 -7.37 -45.08 -1.92
C PHE A 198 -6.73 -45.72 -0.67
N SER A 199 -7.41 -45.71 0.48
CA SER A 199 -7.02 -46.54 1.62
C SER A 199 -7.45 -47.96 1.39
N PRO A 200 -6.54 -48.95 1.14
CA PRO A 200 -6.92 -50.34 0.95
C PRO A 200 -7.49 -50.84 2.26
N GLY A 201 -8.78 -51.24 2.19
CA GLY A 201 -9.48 -51.88 3.29
C GLY A 201 -8.64 -53.05 3.82
N LYS A 202 -8.33 -52.98 5.11
CA LYS A 202 -7.78 -54.13 5.85
C LYS A 202 -8.85 -55.20 5.89
N GLY A 203 -8.66 -56.25 5.06
CA GLY A 203 -9.30 -57.54 5.26
C GLY A 203 -8.61 -58.32 6.40
#